data_39cb700234fec5e55c8aa312cc52c2a0
#
_entry.id   39cb700234fec5e55c8aa312cc52c2a0
#
_cell.length_a   1.000
_cell.length_b   1.000
_cell.length_c   1.000
_cell.angle_alpha   90.00
_cell.angle_beta   90.00
_cell.angle_gamma   90.00
#
_symmetry.space_group_name_H-M   'P 1'
#
loop_
_entity.id
_entity.type
_entity.pdbx_description
1 polymer ?
#
loop_
_entity_poly.entity_id
_entity_poly.type
_entity_poly.pdbx_seq_one_letter_code
_entity_poly.pdbx_strand_id
1 'polypeptide(L)'
;MEQAAQDGEHEPEIDAGGPPTLPYGSWPSPIRIDDLVGEVVRLSDPWVDGDDVYWIEGRPAEGGRSVLVLRSSDGVTRDITPPPFDVRSRVHEYGGGAYVVAGGTVLFSHLKDGRLYRLDPGDDAPQPLTPEGP
;
A
#
# COMPACT_ATOMS: atom_id res chain seq x y z
N MET A 1 34.86 35.64 30.71
CA MET A 1 35.42 35.64 29.36
C MET A 1 34.92 34.35 28.69
N GLU A 2 33.88 34.47 27.95
CA GLU A 2 33.20 33.39 27.27
C GLU A 2 33.62 33.38 25.82
N GLN A 3 34.30 32.33 25.40
CA GLN A 3 34.78 32.15 24.05
C GLN A 3 33.76 31.32 23.27
N ALA A 4 32.92 32.01 22.52
CA ALA A 4 31.97 31.38 21.62
C ALA A 4 32.75 30.64 20.52
N ALA A 5 32.54 29.32 20.45
CA ALA A 5 32.93 28.48 19.32
C ALA A 5 32.05 28.87 18.12
N GLN A 6 32.71 29.42 17.08
CA GLN A 6 32.11 29.61 15.78
C GLN A 6 32.20 28.29 15.05
N ASP A 7 31.09 27.57 15.02
CA ASP A 7 30.90 26.49 14.07
C ASP A 7 30.75 27.11 12.68
N GLY A 8 31.87 27.12 11.95
CA GLY A 8 31.88 27.49 10.55
C GLY A 8 31.19 26.41 9.73
N GLU A 9 30.00 26.70 9.23
CA GLU A 9 29.36 25.90 8.19
C GLU A 9 30.26 25.93 6.96
N HIS A 10 30.98 24.85 6.74
CA HIS A 10 31.81 24.65 5.57
C HIS A 10 30.88 24.24 4.40
N GLU A 11 30.47 25.22 3.59
CA GLU A 11 29.80 24.92 2.33
C GLU A 11 30.78 24.17 1.42
N PRO A 12 30.37 23.03 0.83
CA PRO A 12 31.23 22.29 -0.07
C PRO A 12 31.52 23.11 -1.35
N GLU A 13 32.79 23.36 -1.62
CA GLU A 13 33.26 24.00 -2.85
C GLU A 13 32.97 23.04 -4.02
N ILE A 14 32.04 23.39 -4.89
CA ILE A 14 31.69 22.63 -6.09
C ILE A 14 32.72 22.91 -7.15
N ASP A 15 33.68 22.01 -7.34
CA ASP A 15 34.60 22.04 -8.45
C ASP A 15 33.86 21.75 -9.78
N ALA A 16 34.11 22.57 -10.82
CA ALA A 16 33.32 22.60 -12.07
C ALA A 16 33.50 21.37 -12.99
N GLY A 17 34.02 20.25 -12.50
CA GLY A 17 34.38 19.11 -13.36
C GLY A 17 34.06 17.70 -12.88
N GLY A 18 33.56 17.48 -11.67
CA GLY A 18 33.31 16.12 -11.18
C GLY A 18 32.35 16.07 -9.99
N PRO A 19 31.89 14.87 -9.60
CA PRO A 19 31.08 14.73 -8.39
C PRO A 19 31.89 15.16 -7.16
N PRO A 20 31.26 15.82 -6.17
CA PRO A 20 31.95 16.30 -4.98
C PRO A 20 32.58 15.11 -4.21
N THR A 21 33.87 15.30 -3.84
CA THR A 21 34.57 14.30 -3.02
C THR A 21 34.47 14.71 -1.56
N LEU A 22 33.79 13.90 -0.77
CA LEU A 22 33.60 14.10 0.66
C LEU A 22 34.21 12.93 1.44
N PRO A 23 34.61 13.13 2.71
CA PRO A 23 35.06 12.05 3.57
C PRO A 23 33.99 10.95 3.72
N TYR A 24 34.42 9.70 3.94
CA TYR A 24 33.51 8.60 4.14
C TYR A 24 32.53 8.88 5.28
N GLY A 25 31.23 8.64 5.04
CA GLY A 25 30.17 8.86 6.02
C GLY A 25 29.64 10.28 6.14
N SER A 26 30.24 11.28 5.43
CA SER A 26 29.80 12.68 5.46
C SER A 26 28.89 13.07 4.27
N TRP A 27 28.57 12.12 3.40
CA TRP A 27 27.70 12.38 2.25
C TRP A 27 26.26 12.57 2.74
N PRO A 28 25.57 13.65 2.34
CA PRO A 28 24.15 13.80 2.63
C PRO A 28 23.39 12.67 1.93
N SER A 29 22.63 11.91 2.70
CA SER A 29 21.76 10.89 2.14
C SER A 29 20.55 11.55 1.50
N PRO A 30 20.19 11.21 0.24
CA PRO A 30 18.92 11.62 -0.35
C PRO A 30 17.72 10.92 0.33
N ILE A 31 17.97 9.86 1.11
CA ILE A 31 16.95 9.10 1.86
C ILE A 31 16.97 9.59 3.31
N ARG A 32 15.89 10.14 3.79
CA ARG A 32 15.70 10.53 5.18
C ARG A 32 15.14 9.38 6.01
N ILE A 33 15.36 9.41 7.31
CA ILE A 33 14.75 8.42 8.21
C ILE A 33 13.22 8.49 8.13
N ASP A 34 12.66 9.69 8.01
CA ASP A 34 11.22 9.89 7.84
C ASP A 34 10.66 9.20 6.59
N ASP A 35 11.46 9.10 5.51
CA ASP A 35 11.08 8.38 4.29
C ASP A 35 11.04 6.85 4.51
N LEU A 36 11.84 6.34 5.45
CA LEU A 36 11.93 4.91 5.78
C LEU A 36 10.86 4.47 6.79
N VAL A 37 10.45 5.38 7.69
CA VAL A 37 9.44 5.10 8.71
C VAL A 37 8.05 5.60 8.33
N GLY A 38 7.94 6.25 7.16
CA GLY A 38 6.67 6.68 6.59
C GLY A 38 5.73 5.48 6.31
N GLU A 39 4.44 5.74 6.36
CA GLU A 39 3.42 4.74 6.06
C GLU A 39 3.40 4.41 4.57
N VAL A 40 4.14 3.37 4.19
CA VAL A 40 4.19 2.90 2.80
C VAL A 40 2.97 2.03 2.51
N VAL A 41 2.11 2.47 1.60
CA VAL A 41 1.04 1.64 1.06
C VAL A 41 1.65 0.53 0.21
N ARG A 42 1.37 -0.72 0.57
CA ARG A 42 1.82 -1.90 -0.17
C ARG A 42 0.79 -2.23 -1.25
N LEU A 43 1.23 -2.36 -2.50
CA LEU A 43 0.40 -2.84 -3.61
C LEU A 43 0.68 -4.31 -3.87
N SER A 44 -0.38 -5.13 -4.04
CA SER A 44 -0.25 -6.55 -4.35
C SER A 44 -1.43 -7.07 -5.16
N ASP A 45 -1.26 -8.28 -5.69
CA ASP A 45 -2.30 -9.08 -6.35
C ASP A 45 -3.05 -8.32 -7.46
N PRO A 46 -2.38 -7.78 -8.48
CA PRO A 46 -3.05 -7.11 -9.58
C PRO A 46 -3.90 -8.10 -10.40
N TRP A 47 -5.10 -7.66 -10.78
CA TRP A 47 -6.04 -8.42 -11.60
C TRP A 47 -6.63 -7.54 -12.69
N VAL A 48 -6.82 -8.09 -13.88
CA VAL A 48 -7.42 -7.39 -15.01
C VAL A 48 -8.72 -8.09 -15.40
N ASP A 49 -9.81 -7.32 -15.50
CA ASP A 49 -11.11 -7.79 -15.97
C ASP A 49 -11.64 -6.81 -17.03
N GLY A 50 -11.54 -7.21 -18.31
CA GLY A 50 -11.76 -6.30 -19.42
C GLY A 50 -10.75 -5.15 -19.46
N ASP A 51 -11.25 -3.92 -19.40
CA ASP A 51 -10.43 -2.71 -19.36
C ASP A 51 -10.21 -2.17 -17.93
N ASP A 52 -10.75 -2.86 -16.92
CA ASP A 52 -10.66 -2.50 -15.52
C ASP A 52 -9.48 -3.21 -14.85
N VAL A 53 -8.81 -2.51 -13.93
CA VAL A 53 -7.67 -3.04 -13.16
C VAL A 53 -7.99 -3.00 -11.68
N TYR A 54 -7.77 -4.13 -11.03
CA TYR A 54 -7.98 -4.31 -9.59
C TYR A 54 -6.64 -4.62 -8.92
N TRP A 55 -6.47 -4.19 -7.65
CA TRP A 55 -5.33 -4.57 -6.81
C TRP A 55 -5.67 -4.44 -5.34
N ILE A 56 -4.85 -5.04 -4.48
CA ILE A 56 -4.93 -4.88 -3.04
C ILE A 56 -3.96 -3.80 -2.58
N GLU A 57 -4.42 -2.89 -1.73
CA GLU A 57 -3.62 -1.95 -0.96
C GLU A 57 -3.57 -2.36 0.51
N GLY A 58 -2.37 -2.64 1.02
CA GLY A 58 -2.13 -2.73 2.45
C GLY A 58 -1.93 -1.35 3.03
N ARG A 59 -2.84 -0.89 3.89
CA ARG A 59 -2.87 0.48 4.40
C ARG A 59 -2.51 0.55 5.89
N PRO A 60 -1.27 0.92 6.25
CA PRO A 60 -0.85 1.05 7.65
C PRO A 60 -1.70 2.03 8.44
N ALA A 61 -2.09 3.17 7.85
CA ALA A 61 -2.97 4.18 8.46
C ALA A 61 -4.34 3.64 8.87
N GLU A 62 -4.77 2.52 8.28
CA GLU A 62 -6.02 1.85 8.61
C GLU A 62 -5.79 0.56 9.43
N GLY A 63 -4.73 0.53 10.25
CA GLY A 63 -4.38 -0.63 11.08
C GLY A 63 -3.88 -1.84 10.28
N GLY A 64 -3.34 -1.61 9.09
CA GLY A 64 -2.84 -2.66 8.19
C GLY A 64 -3.93 -3.36 7.38
N ARG A 65 -5.11 -2.78 7.27
CA ARG A 65 -6.23 -3.30 6.47
C ARG A 65 -5.84 -3.43 4.99
N SER A 66 -6.22 -4.54 4.39
CA SER A 66 -6.08 -4.78 2.96
C SER A 66 -7.37 -4.38 2.25
N VAL A 67 -7.26 -3.35 1.42
CA VAL A 67 -8.37 -2.75 0.67
C VAL A 67 -8.30 -3.19 -0.77
N LEU A 68 -9.40 -3.66 -1.33
CA LEU A 68 -9.49 -3.90 -2.77
C LEU A 68 -9.84 -2.60 -3.48
N VAL A 69 -9.01 -2.23 -4.42
CA VAL A 69 -9.08 -0.99 -5.20
C VAL A 69 -9.33 -1.32 -6.65
N LEU A 70 -10.15 -0.54 -7.31
CA LEU A 70 -10.45 -0.60 -8.73
C LEU A 70 -10.00 0.70 -9.40
N ARG A 71 -9.33 0.56 -10.53
CA ARG A 71 -9.20 1.59 -11.54
C ARG A 71 -10.02 1.18 -12.75
N SER A 72 -11.12 1.89 -12.99
CA SER A 72 -12.00 1.66 -14.13
C SER A 72 -11.41 2.20 -15.44
N SER A 73 -11.95 1.76 -16.55
CA SER A 73 -11.52 2.12 -17.92
C SER A 73 -11.54 3.63 -18.21
N ASP A 74 -12.37 4.39 -17.49
CA ASP A 74 -12.39 5.87 -17.52
C ASP A 74 -11.25 6.53 -16.74
N GLY A 75 -10.39 5.73 -16.08
CA GLY A 75 -9.24 6.17 -15.29
C GLY A 75 -9.56 6.55 -13.85
N VAL A 76 -10.80 6.41 -13.40
CA VAL A 76 -11.20 6.69 -12.01
C VAL A 76 -10.72 5.55 -11.11
N THR A 77 -10.03 5.91 -10.01
CA THR A 77 -9.59 4.96 -8.98
C THR A 77 -10.48 5.10 -7.74
N ARG A 78 -10.95 3.96 -7.21
CA ARG A 78 -11.82 3.93 -6.03
C ARG A 78 -11.62 2.67 -5.19
N ASP A 79 -11.84 2.78 -3.89
CA ASP A 79 -11.98 1.65 -3.00
C ASP A 79 -13.31 0.94 -3.29
N ILE A 80 -13.28 -0.38 -3.40
CA ILE A 80 -14.48 -1.18 -3.61
C ILE A 80 -14.86 -2.01 -2.38
N THR A 81 -13.94 -2.21 -1.45
CA THR A 81 -14.26 -2.84 -0.16
C THR A 81 -14.26 -1.81 0.97
N PRO A 82 -15.46 -1.42 1.48
CA PRO A 82 -15.55 -0.46 2.57
C PRO A 82 -15.07 -1.07 3.90
N PRO A 83 -14.74 -0.23 4.92
CA PRO A 83 -14.59 -0.73 6.28
C PRO A 83 -15.86 -1.46 6.77
N PRO A 84 -15.75 -2.53 7.53
CA PRO A 84 -14.55 -3.09 8.15
C PRO A 84 -13.87 -4.21 7.34
N PHE A 85 -14.19 -4.39 6.06
CA PHE A 85 -13.67 -5.50 5.26
C PHE A 85 -12.15 -5.39 5.07
N ASP A 86 -11.46 -6.50 5.36
CA ASP A 86 -10.03 -6.71 5.15
C ASP A 86 -9.89 -7.90 4.19
N VAL A 87 -9.48 -7.61 2.95
CA VAL A 87 -9.38 -8.57 1.85
C VAL A 87 -8.10 -9.38 2.02
N ARG A 88 -8.23 -10.48 2.75
CA ARG A 88 -7.11 -11.35 3.10
C ARG A 88 -7.55 -12.78 3.27
N SER A 89 -6.69 -13.73 2.92
CA SER A 89 -6.89 -15.17 3.18
C SER A 89 -5.85 -15.66 4.19
N ARG A 90 -6.23 -16.67 4.99
CA ARG A 90 -5.31 -17.44 5.85
C ARG A 90 -4.99 -18.82 5.26
N VAL A 91 -5.26 -19.02 4.00
CA VAL A 91 -4.97 -20.29 3.33
C VAL A 91 -3.51 -20.69 3.58
N HIS A 92 -3.32 -21.91 4.08
CA HIS A 92 -2.02 -22.47 4.45
C HIS A 92 -1.19 -21.60 5.42
N GLU A 93 -1.84 -20.73 6.20
CA GLU A 93 -1.23 -19.75 7.12
C GLU A 93 -0.37 -18.67 6.44
N TYR A 94 -0.02 -18.82 5.20
CA TYR A 94 0.77 -17.85 4.42
C TYR A 94 -0.07 -16.84 3.65
N GLY A 95 -1.38 -17.08 3.58
CA GLY A 95 -2.27 -16.37 2.66
C GLY A 95 -2.18 -16.96 1.25
N GLY A 96 -2.87 -16.34 0.34
CA GLY A 96 -2.95 -16.71 -1.08
C GLY A 96 -4.15 -16.03 -1.68
N GLY A 97 -4.38 -16.13 -2.98
CA GLY A 97 -5.40 -15.44 -3.74
C GLY A 97 -6.63 -15.03 -2.93
N ALA A 98 -6.60 -13.81 -2.38
CA ALA A 98 -7.62 -13.35 -1.45
C ALA A 98 -8.90 -12.90 -2.16
N TYR A 99 -8.85 -12.71 -3.47
CA TYR A 99 -9.99 -12.31 -4.28
C TYR A 99 -9.87 -12.80 -5.73
N VAL A 100 -10.98 -12.74 -6.43
CA VAL A 100 -11.10 -12.97 -7.88
C VAL A 100 -12.17 -12.05 -8.44
N VAL A 101 -11.99 -11.62 -9.69
CA VAL A 101 -12.96 -10.79 -10.41
C VAL A 101 -13.34 -11.46 -11.73
N ALA A 102 -14.63 -11.39 -12.07
CA ALA A 102 -15.14 -11.82 -13.36
C ALA A 102 -16.40 -11.05 -13.73
N GLY A 103 -16.36 -10.33 -14.87
CA GLY A 103 -17.48 -9.50 -15.33
C GLY A 103 -17.90 -8.42 -14.33
N GLY A 104 -16.92 -7.84 -13.62
CA GLY A 104 -17.11 -6.84 -12.58
C GLY A 104 -17.60 -7.39 -11.23
N THR A 105 -18.05 -8.65 -11.16
CA THR A 105 -18.38 -9.31 -9.90
C THR A 105 -17.09 -9.69 -9.17
N VAL A 106 -16.97 -9.29 -7.90
CA VAL A 106 -15.85 -9.60 -7.02
C VAL A 106 -16.26 -10.65 -6.00
N LEU A 107 -15.43 -11.68 -5.86
CA LEU A 107 -15.48 -12.61 -4.72
C LEU A 107 -14.21 -12.43 -3.90
N PHE A 108 -14.32 -12.31 -2.59
CA PHE A 108 -13.16 -12.14 -1.73
C PHE A 108 -13.30 -12.81 -0.37
N SER A 109 -12.17 -13.13 0.26
CA SER A 109 -12.10 -13.61 1.63
C SER A 109 -11.91 -12.44 2.59
N HIS A 110 -12.69 -12.41 3.68
CA HIS A 110 -12.53 -11.44 4.76
C HIS A 110 -11.71 -12.04 5.91
N LEU A 111 -10.63 -11.37 6.29
CA LEU A 111 -9.66 -11.88 7.27
C LEU A 111 -10.30 -12.19 8.65
N LYS A 112 -11.24 -11.34 9.09
CA LYS A 112 -11.75 -11.37 10.46
C LYS A 112 -12.55 -12.62 10.77
N ASP A 113 -13.40 -13.05 9.85
CA ASP A 113 -14.32 -14.18 10.02
C ASP A 113 -14.02 -15.36 9.08
N GLY A 114 -13.06 -15.20 8.15
CA GLY A 114 -12.68 -16.22 7.17
C GLY A 114 -13.75 -16.54 6.14
N ARG A 115 -14.84 -15.75 6.07
CA ARG A 115 -15.94 -15.94 5.14
C ARG A 115 -15.60 -15.42 3.76
N LEU A 116 -16.26 -16.00 2.77
CA LEU A 116 -16.30 -15.49 1.42
C LEU A 116 -17.46 -14.50 1.27
N TYR A 117 -17.18 -13.40 0.60
CA TYR A 117 -18.12 -12.35 0.28
C TYR A 117 -18.18 -12.13 -1.23
N ARG A 118 -19.34 -11.70 -1.70
CA ARG A 118 -19.61 -11.28 -3.06
C ARG A 118 -19.98 -9.81 -3.08
N LEU A 119 -19.48 -9.11 -4.09
CA LEU A 119 -19.82 -7.74 -4.41
C LEU A 119 -20.08 -7.65 -5.91
N ASP A 120 -21.31 -7.37 -6.29
CA ASP A 120 -21.69 -7.13 -7.69
C ASP A 120 -21.54 -5.65 -8.06
N PRO A 121 -21.40 -5.34 -9.36
CA PRO A 121 -21.39 -3.96 -9.83
C PRO A 121 -22.67 -3.22 -9.40
N GLY A 122 -22.47 -2.12 -8.67
CA GLY A 122 -23.59 -1.30 -8.19
C GLY A 122 -24.11 -1.65 -6.80
N ASP A 123 -23.58 -2.71 -6.17
CA ASP A 123 -23.91 -3.01 -4.76
C ASP A 123 -23.29 -1.98 -3.82
N ASP A 124 -24.06 -1.59 -2.79
CA ASP A 124 -23.59 -0.69 -1.72
C ASP A 124 -22.70 -1.40 -0.70
N ALA A 125 -22.85 -2.72 -0.56
CA ALA A 125 -22.09 -3.51 0.43
C ALA A 125 -21.92 -4.97 0.01
N PRO A 126 -20.76 -5.58 0.37
CA PRO A 126 -20.53 -7.00 0.15
C PRO A 126 -21.53 -7.91 0.86
N GLN A 127 -21.98 -8.95 0.17
CA GLN A 127 -22.90 -9.97 0.70
C GLN A 127 -22.14 -11.25 1.07
N PRO A 128 -22.38 -11.85 2.24
CA PRO A 128 -21.72 -13.10 2.63
C PRO A 128 -22.23 -14.27 1.79
N LEU A 129 -21.31 -15.07 1.25
CA LEU A 129 -21.58 -16.29 0.50
C LEU A 129 -21.55 -17.54 1.35
N THR A 130 -20.69 -17.56 2.37
CA THR A 130 -20.52 -18.71 3.24
C THR A 130 -21.17 -18.43 4.60
N PRO A 131 -21.69 -19.48 5.32
CA PRO A 131 -22.22 -19.31 6.66
C PRO A 131 -21.14 -18.83 7.63
N GLU A 132 -21.54 -18.36 8.81
CA GLU A 132 -20.62 -18.16 9.92
C GLU A 132 -19.99 -19.50 10.30
N GLY A 133 -18.66 -19.47 10.49
CA GLY A 133 -17.94 -20.63 11.00
C GLY A 133 -18.33 -20.94 12.46
N PRO A 134 -18.05 -22.16 12.94
CA PRO A 134 -18.29 -22.54 14.32
C PRO A 134 -17.43 -21.73 15.31
#